data_eb75a83d35bf9c88c0b72a3655b6fd15
#
_entry.id   eb75a83d35bf9c88c0b72a3655b6fd15
#
_cell.length_a   1.000
_cell.length_b   1.000
_cell.length_c   1.000
_cell.angle_alpha   90.00
_cell.angle_beta   90.00
_cell.angle_gamma   90.00
#
_symmetry.space_group_name_H-M   'P 1'
#
loop_
_entity.id
_entity.type
_entity.pdbx_description
1 polymer ?
#
loop_
_entity_poly.entity_id
_entity_poly.type
_entity_poly.pdbx_seq_one_letter_code
_entity_poly.pdbx_strand_id
1 'polypeptide(L)'
;MGGQSLKEDKRKSVLIVRLGAFGDMIQASCVFPYWHTLGYEISLSCGQRAYEMVKYDPYVKYIVPHVRDSVPLNKLMAHWQHIGADYDRLCVLTGTVVEGQLLFPSNHYMWFAGDRLRRKVASKYNYYEQMVKTAGFTPILPVRSKLYFSKFEREWAKRLVKRELRNKYVMLWAHSGSSIHKAYAWYWHVIMPLLNEWQDLFVITTGDNFCIELDMALEHPRILTTSGIWSIRQAMAVVPYVDIVVGPETGLLNAAGCYDTPKICLLSHSSKDNLTKYWENDYSIQAPCECSPCHRLFKYKDDPEICPKGKLGHQICMEVLPPETLINQIRKVRKLHGTEKRARKAEKRARVLSSRTVGIRNDGENQVYQSG
;
A
#
# COMPACT_ATOMS: atom_id res chain seq x y z
N MET A 1 -53.72 26.68 -4.62
CA MET A 1 -52.33 26.62 -5.05
C MET A 1 -51.62 25.66 -4.13
N GLY A 2 -51.46 24.41 -4.56
CA GLY A 2 -50.83 23.36 -3.77
C GLY A 2 -49.32 23.44 -3.92
N GLY A 3 -48.65 23.86 -2.87
CA GLY A 3 -47.20 23.75 -2.78
C GLY A 3 -46.81 22.29 -2.68
N GLN A 4 -46.27 21.70 -3.75
CA GLN A 4 -45.55 20.45 -3.69
C GLN A 4 -44.25 20.72 -2.94
N SER A 5 -44.20 20.33 -1.68
CA SER A 5 -42.95 20.16 -0.93
C SER A 5 -42.10 19.16 -1.70
N LEU A 6 -41.02 19.63 -2.33
CA LEU A 6 -39.94 18.79 -2.81
C LEU A 6 -39.40 18.05 -1.58
N LYS A 7 -39.77 16.79 -1.40
CA LYS A 7 -39.11 15.89 -0.47
C LYS A 7 -37.63 15.86 -0.95
N GLU A 8 -36.72 16.51 -0.25
CA GLU A 8 -35.32 16.24 -0.38
C GLU A 8 -35.15 14.72 -0.19
N ASP A 9 -34.71 14.07 -1.25
CA ASP A 9 -34.43 12.64 -1.24
C ASP A 9 -33.24 12.43 -0.30
N LYS A 10 -33.52 12.14 0.97
CA LYS A 10 -32.52 12.01 2.02
C LYS A 10 -31.61 10.84 1.63
N ARG A 11 -30.42 11.15 1.16
CA ARG A 11 -29.43 10.15 0.77
C ARG A 11 -29.13 9.24 1.96
N LYS A 12 -29.07 7.94 1.69
CA LYS A 12 -28.68 6.95 2.71
C LYS A 12 -27.28 7.24 3.22
N SER A 13 -27.04 7.05 4.49
CA SER A 13 -25.76 7.33 5.15
C SER A 13 -25.19 6.11 5.84
N VAL A 14 -23.87 5.96 5.80
CA VAL A 14 -23.15 4.93 6.54
C VAL A 14 -21.97 5.53 7.29
N LEU A 15 -21.86 5.19 8.58
CA LEU A 15 -20.65 5.45 9.36
C LEU A 15 -19.77 4.21 9.30
N ILE A 16 -18.60 4.33 8.67
CA ILE A 16 -17.58 3.29 8.66
C ILE A 16 -16.56 3.64 9.75
N VAL A 17 -16.24 2.69 10.61
CA VAL A 17 -15.24 2.86 11.67
C VAL A 17 -14.01 2.02 11.35
N ARG A 18 -12.86 2.67 11.15
CA ARG A 18 -11.58 1.99 10.98
C ARG A 18 -10.48 2.73 11.71
N LEU A 19 -10.03 2.16 12.80
CA LEU A 19 -8.82 2.57 13.50
C LEU A 19 -7.64 1.76 12.94
N GLY A 20 -6.44 2.20 13.23
CA GLY A 20 -5.21 1.52 12.82
C GLY A 20 -4.24 2.42 12.09
N ALA A 21 -3.22 1.79 11.49
CA ALA A 21 -2.16 2.47 10.76
C ALA A 21 -2.51 2.67 9.27
N PHE A 22 -1.54 3.19 8.51
CA PHE A 22 -1.69 3.47 7.08
C PHE A 22 -2.14 2.24 6.27
N GLY A 23 -1.46 1.10 6.47
CA GLY A 23 -1.78 -0.14 5.75
C GLY A 23 -3.19 -0.64 6.03
N ASP A 24 -3.65 -0.54 7.28
CA ASP A 24 -4.97 -0.94 7.71
C ASP A 24 -6.07 -0.16 7.01
N MET A 25 -5.89 1.15 6.86
CA MET A 25 -6.85 1.99 6.17
C MET A 25 -6.83 1.74 4.66
N ILE A 26 -5.64 1.54 4.05
CA ILE A 26 -5.54 1.18 2.63
C ILE A 26 -6.30 -0.12 2.37
N GLN A 27 -6.13 -1.14 3.21
CA GLN A 27 -6.88 -2.40 3.07
C GLN A 27 -8.39 -2.17 3.23
N ALA A 28 -8.81 -1.38 4.22
CA ALA A 28 -10.23 -1.11 4.47
C ALA A 28 -10.90 -0.32 3.33
N SER A 29 -10.17 0.51 2.61
CA SER A 29 -10.75 1.33 1.53
C SER A 29 -11.35 0.50 0.40
N CYS A 30 -11.04 -0.80 0.29
CA CYS A 30 -11.65 -1.71 -0.68
C CYS A 30 -13.18 -1.85 -0.51
N VAL A 31 -13.74 -1.51 0.66
CA VAL A 31 -15.19 -1.59 0.89
C VAL A 31 -15.96 -0.34 0.44
N PHE A 32 -15.29 0.79 0.24
CA PHE A 32 -15.97 2.05 -0.07
C PHE A 32 -16.77 1.98 -1.38
N PRO A 33 -16.25 1.39 -2.48
CA PRO A 33 -17.04 1.23 -3.71
C PRO A 33 -18.34 0.44 -3.51
N TYR A 34 -18.36 -0.55 -2.62
CA TYR A 34 -19.57 -1.35 -2.35
C TYR A 34 -20.69 -0.49 -1.73
N TRP A 35 -20.35 0.29 -0.69
CA TRP A 35 -21.32 1.19 -0.07
C TRP A 35 -21.79 2.28 -1.04
N HIS A 36 -20.87 2.86 -1.79
CA HIS A 36 -21.18 3.88 -2.79
C HIS A 36 -22.14 3.35 -3.89
N THR A 37 -21.90 2.12 -4.37
CA THR A 37 -22.78 1.49 -5.40
C THR A 37 -24.21 1.29 -4.90
N LEU A 38 -24.40 1.11 -3.59
CA LEU A 38 -25.73 1.04 -2.96
C LEU A 38 -26.35 2.42 -2.66
N GLY A 39 -25.72 3.50 -3.09
CA GLY A 39 -26.20 4.87 -2.91
C GLY A 39 -25.96 5.47 -1.53
N TYR A 40 -25.04 4.90 -0.73
CA TYR A 40 -24.72 5.45 0.58
C TYR A 40 -23.67 6.56 0.48
N GLU A 41 -23.91 7.65 1.21
CA GLU A 41 -22.85 8.62 1.54
C GLU A 41 -22.00 8.08 2.70
N ILE A 42 -20.70 8.06 2.51
CA ILE A 42 -19.77 7.48 3.48
C ILE A 42 -19.22 8.58 4.39
N SER A 43 -19.45 8.42 5.69
CA SER A 43 -18.70 9.07 6.77
C SER A 43 -17.71 8.07 7.35
N LEU A 44 -16.48 8.50 7.61
CA LEU A 44 -15.43 7.63 8.10
C LEU A 44 -14.94 8.10 9.47
N SER A 45 -15.10 7.25 10.49
CA SER A 45 -14.47 7.47 11.79
C SER A 45 -13.08 6.82 11.82
N CYS A 46 -12.05 7.67 11.92
CA CYS A 46 -10.66 7.21 11.88
C CYS A 46 -9.72 8.16 12.62
N GLY A 47 -8.53 7.64 12.97
CA GLY A 47 -7.45 8.46 13.53
C GLY A 47 -6.66 9.21 12.43
N GLN A 48 -5.81 10.15 12.86
CA GLN A 48 -5.05 11.03 11.97
C GLN A 48 -4.21 10.27 10.92
N ARG A 49 -3.56 9.17 11.30
CA ARG A 49 -2.77 8.36 10.35
C ARG A 49 -3.65 7.76 9.24
N ALA A 50 -4.80 7.26 9.60
CA ALA A 50 -5.75 6.68 8.67
C ALA A 50 -6.36 7.74 7.74
N TYR A 51 -6.64 8.95 8.26
CA TYR A 51 -7.11 10.09 7.47
C TYR A 51 -6.16 10.43 6.32
N GLU A 52 -4.85 10.40 6.54
CA GLU A 52 -3.87 10.66 5.47
C GLU A 52 -4.07 9.75 4.24
N MET A 53 -4.60 8.53 4.42
CA MET A 53 -4.82 7.59 3.31
C MET A 53 -6.08 7.91 2.50
N VAL A 54 -7.04 8.56 3.09
CA VAL A 54 -8.38 8.75 2.50
C VAL A 54 -8.77 10.19 2.22
N LYS A 55 -7.95 11.17 2.59
CA LYS A 55 -8.30 12.60 2.45
C LYS A 55 -8.61 13.07 1.03
N TYR A 56 -8.26 12.31 0.01
CA TYR A 56 -8.61 12.55 -1.39
C TYR A 56 -9.41 11.41 -2.00
N ASP A 57 -9.92 10.51 -1.17
CA ASP A 57 -10.76 9.42 -1.66
C ASP A 57 -12.14 9.97 -2.04
N PRO A 58 -12.58 9.82 -3.30
CA PRO A 58 -13.83 10.38 -3.79
C PRO A 58 -15.08 9.76 -3.17
N TYR A 59 -14.94 8.61 -2.54
CA TYR A 59 -16.06 7.93 -1.88
C TYR A 59 -16.34 8.43 -0.47
N VAL A 60 -15.32 8.98 0.22
CA VAL A 60 -15.44 9.47 1.61
C VAL A 60 -15.87 10.92 1.60
N LYS A 61 -17.06 11.20 2.13
CA LYS A 61 -17.62 12.55 2.17
C LYS A 61 -17.27 13.31 3.45
N TYR A 62 -17.36 12.63 4.58
CA TYR A 62 -17.13 13.24 5.88
C TYR A 62 -16.14 12.42 6.70
N ILE A 63 -15.37 13.11 7.51
CA ILE A 63 -14.48 12.49 8.50
C ILE A 63 -15.04 12.79 9.89
N VAL A 64 -15.20 11.73 10.68
CA VAL A 64 -15.49 11.78 12.11
C VAL A 64 -14.19 11.45 12.84
N PRO A 65 -13.48 12.46 13.36
CA PRO A 65 -12.17 12.24 13.96
C PRO A 65 -12.26 11.33 15.18
N HIS A 66 -11.36 10.36 15.27
CA HIS A 66 -11.15 9.57 16.47
C HIS A 66 -9.80 9.93 17.09
N VAL A 67 -9.84 10.49 18.29
CA VAL A 67 -8.63 10.77 19.06
C VAL A 67 -8.21 9.48 19.76
N ARG A 68 -6.98 9.06 19.55
CA ARG A 68 -6.42 7.86 20.15
C ARG A 68 -6.51 7.97 21.69
N ASP A 69 -6.88 6.87 22.32
CA ASP A 69 -6.98 6.73 23.77
C ASP A 69 -8.03 7.66 24.45
N SER A 70 -8.82 8.41 23.66
CA SER A 70 -9.92 9.25 24.17
C SER A 70 -11.10 8.42 24.72
N VAL A 71 -11.23 7.18 24.28
CA VAL A 71 -12.27 6.25 24.71
C VAL A 71 -11.61 4.98 25.21
N PRO A 72 -11.89 4.52 26.43
CA PRO A 72 -11.40 3.24 26.95
C PRO A 72 -11.78 2.07 26.04
N LEU A 73 -10.88 1.10 25.89
CA LEU A 73 -11.06 -0.05 24.98
C LEU A 73 -12.38 -0.80 25.20
N ASN A 74 -12.76 -1.01 26.48
CA ASN A 74 -14.00 -1.69 26.85
C ASN A 74 -15.27 -0.87 26.56
N LYS A 75 -15.14 0.42 26.26
CA LYS A 75 -16.25 1.32 25.91
C LYS A 75 -16.31 1.66 24.40
N LEU A 76 -15.33 1.25 23.62
CA LEU A 76 -15.25 1.61 22.20
C LEU A 76 -16.50 1.18 21.40
N MET A 77 -17.01 -0.03 21.60
CA MET A 77 -18.19 -0.49 20.88
C MET A 77 -19.42 0.34 21.22
N ALA A 78 -19.66 0.63 22.50
CA ALA A 78 -20.77 1.48 22.92
C ALA A 78 -20.65 2.91 22.37
N HIS A 79 -19.43 3.44 22.34
CA HIS A 79 -19.13 4.74 21.74
C HIS A 79 -19.47 4.75 20.22
N TRP A 80 -19.04 3.73 19.47
CA TRP A 80 -19.33 3.66 18.04
C TRP A 80 -20.82 3.44 17.76
N GLN A 81 -21.51 2.68 18.58
CA GLN A 81 -22.98 2.56 18.49
C GLN A 81 -23.67 3.90 18.75
N HIS A 82 -23.17 4.68 19.72
CA HIS A 82 -23.70 6.00 20.02
C HIS A 82 -23.50 6.98 18.86
N ILE A 83 -22.28 7.16 18.36
CA ILE A 83 -22.01 8.07 17.23
C ILE A 83 -22.58 7.54 15.91
N GLY A 84 -22.85 6.25 15.81
CA GLY A 84 -23.47 5.62 14.64
C GLY A 84 -25.01 5.69 14.61
N ALA A 85 -25.64 6.13 15.72
CA ALA A 85 -27.10 6.17 15.83
C ALA A 85 -27.75 7.17 14.84
N ASP A 86 -27.03 8.20 14.41
CA ASP A 86 -27.49 9.19 13.45
C ASP A 86 -27.35 8.77 11.97
N TYR A 87 -26.81 7.57 11.73
CA TYR A 87 -26.59 7.02 10.39
C TYR A 87 -27.54 5.86 10.11
N ASP A 88 -27.93 5.67 8.85
CA ASP A 88 -28.77 4.53 8.45
C ASP A 88 -28.05 3.19 8.65
N ARG A 89 -26.71 3.19 8.62
CA ARG A 89 -25.87 2.01 8.84
C ARG A 89 -24.59 2.35 9.62
N LEU A 90 -24.20 1.43 10.47
CA LEU A 90 -22.90 1.42 11.15
C LEU A 90 -22.08 0.22 10.64
N CYS A 91 -20.89 0.46 10.12
CA CYS A 91 -19.97 -0.56 9.64
C CYS A 91 -18.64 -0.48 10.42
N VAL A 92 -18.44 -1.38 11.36
CA VAL A 92 -17.21 -1.43 12.15
C VAL A 92 -16.21 -2.39 11.54
N LEU A 93 -15.17 -1.85 10.93
CA LEU A 93 -14.07 -2.61 10.32
C LEU A 93 -12.84 -2.72 11.25
N THR A 94 -12.80 -1.92 12.30
CA THR A 94 -11.80 -2.06 13.36
C THR A 94 -12.00 -3.41 14.01
N GLY A 95 -10.93 -4.15 14.03
CA GLY A 95 -11.10 -5.46 14.59
C GLY A 95 -11.10 -6.61 13.61
N THR A 96 -11.10 -6.35 12.33
CA THR A 96 -11.39 -7.38 11.35
C THR A 96 -10.21 -8.20 10.93
N VAL A 97 -9.00 -7.83 11.03
CA VAL A 97 -7.91 -8.69 10.52
C VAL A 97 -6.89 -8.96 11.58
N VAL A 98 -6.40 -7.93 12.13
CA VAL A 98 -5.27 -8.02 12.99
C VAL A 98 -5.56 -7.35 14.32
N GLU A 99 -6.10 -6.15 14.27
CA GLU A 99 -6.41 -5.36 15.45
C GLU A 99 -7.66 -5.85 16.18
N GLY A 100 -8.60 -6.48 15.50
CA GLY A 100 -9.82 -6.92 16.13
C GLY A 100 -9.68 -8.03 17.12
N GLN A 101 -8.62 -8.76 16.95
CA GLN A 101 -8.27 -9.76 17.94
C GLN A 101 -7.75 -9.13 19.23
N LEU A 102 -7.36 -7.84 19.18
CA LEU A 102 -6.77 -7.12 20.29
C LEU A 102 -7.72 -6.16 21.00
N LEU A 103 -8.68 -5.60 20.24
CA LEU A 103 -9.52 -4.52 20.73
C LEU A 103 -10.84 -4.97 21.33
N PHE A 104 -11.28 -6.21 21.07
CA PHE A 104 -12.58 -6.69 21.54
C PHE A 104 -12.49 -7.89 22.47
N PRO A 105 -13.13 -7.82 23.64
CA PRO A 105 -13.21 -8.94 24.58
C PRO A 105 -13.78 -10.23 23.97
N SER A 106 -14.64 -10.11 22.95
CA SER A 106 -15.21 -11.27 22.22
C SER A 106 -14.15 -12.10 21.48
N ASN A 107 -12.99 -11.53 21.19
CA ASN A 107 -11.87 -12.22 20.53
C ASN A 107 -10.76 -12.62 21.51
N HIS A 108 -11.05 -12.60 22.80
CA HIS A 108 -10.10 -12.89 23.86
C HIS A 108 -9.41 -14.26 23.73
N TYR A 109 -10.12 -15.25 23.21
CA TYR A 109 -9.55 -16.58 22.99
C TYR A 109 -8.38 -16.57 22.01
N MET A 110 -8.34 -15.64 21.03
CA MET A 110 -7.25 -15.52 20.08
C MET A 110 -6.00 -14.87 20.70
N TRP A 111 -6.21 -14.01 21.70
CA TRP A 111 -5.11 -13.40 22.46
C TRP A 111 -4.32 -14.44 23.23
N PHE A 112 -5.02 -15.39 23.88
CA PHE A 112 -4.41 -16.48 24.64
C PHE A 112 -4.15 -17.73 23.79
N ALA A 113 -4.57 -17.72 22.52
CA ALA A 113 -4.34 -18.84 21.64
C ALA A 113 -2.84 -19.07 21.43
N GLY A 114 -2.41 -20.30 21.62
CA GLY A 114 -1.07 -20.70 21.24
C GLY A 114 -0.79 -20.47 19.75
N ASP A 115 0.48 -20.37 19.41
CA ASP A 115 0.95 -20.05 18.05
C ASP A 115 0.30 -20.93 16.98
N ARG A 116 0.12 -22.22 17.26
CA ARG A 116 -0.48 -23.17 16.31
C ARG A 116 -1.93 -22.83 15.98
N LEU A 117 -2.76 -22.51 16.97
CA LEU A 117 -4.16 -22.18 16.75
C LEU A 117 -4.30 -20.84 16.06
N ARG A 118 -3.54 -19.81 16.49
CA ARG A 118 -3.54 -18.49 15.88
C ARG A 118 -3.18 -18.59 14.38
N ARG A 119 -2.10 -19.28 14.04
CA ARG A 119 -1.67 -19.50 12.65
C ARG A 119 -2.75 -20.23 11.84
N LYS A 120 -3.33 -21.29 12.40
CA LYS A 120 -4.41 -22.06 11.74
C LYS A 120 -5.64 -21.21 11.43
N VAL A 121 -6.00 -20.28 12.29
CA VAL A 121 -7.18 -19.41 12.10
C VAL A 121 -6.83 -18.27 11.16
N ALA A 122 -5.77 -17.52 11.43
CA ALA A 122 -5.42 -16.33 10.68
C ALA A 122 -5.02 -16.65 9.21
N SER A 123 -4.37 -17.79 8.96
CA SER A 123 -3.98 -18.19 7.60
C SER A 123 -5.16 -18.44 6.65
N LYS A 124 -6.38 -18.60 7.18
CA LYS A 124 -7.58 -18.85 6.37
C LYS A 124 -8.15 -17.61 5.70
N TYR A 125 -7.71 -16.43 6.09
CA TYR A 125 -8.34 -15.18 5.69
C TYR A 125 -7.43 -14.35 4.79
N ASN A 126 -7.90 -14.02 3.59
CA ASN A 126 -7.36 -12.89 2.86
C ASN A 126 -7.87 -11.59 3.49
N TYR A 127 -7.00 -10.62 3.72
CA TYR A 127 -7.31 -9.41 4.46
C TYR A 127 -8.37 -8.55 3.75
N TYR A 128 -8.28 -8.43 2.43
CA TYR A 128 -9.25 -7.66 1.64
C TYR A 128 -10.61 -8.35 1.59
N GLU A 129 -10.62 -9.67 1.35
CA GLU A 129 -11.88 -10.44 1.35
C GLU A 129 -12.58 -10.35 2.71
N GLN A 130 -11.80 -10.40 3.80
CA GLN A 130 -12.33 -10.32 5.15
C GLN A 130 -12.93 -8.93 5.44
N MET A 131 -12.30 -7.84 4.96
CA MET A 131 -12.87 -6.49 5.07
C MET A 131 -14.24 -6.41 4.40
N VAL A 132 -14.35 -6.91 3.17
CA VAL A 132 -15.60 -6.92 2.41
C VAL A 132 -16.68 -7.75 3.10
N LYS A 133 -16.34 -8.95 3.58
CA LYS A 133 -17.27 -9.83 4.33
C LYS A 133 -17.75 -9.18 5.63
N THR A 134 -16.85 -8.52 6.36
CA THR A 134 -17.21 -7.83 7.61
C THR A 134 -18.10 -6.61 7.35
N ALA A 135 -17.93 -5.95 6.20
CA ALA A 135 -18.84 -4.90 5.77
C ALA A 135 -20.23 -5.41 5.32
N GLY A 136 -20.45 -6.72 5.35
CA GLY A 136 -21.74 -7.35 4.98
C GLY A 136 -21.89 -7.68 3.50
N PHE A 137 -20.78 -7.68 2.73
CA PHE A 137 -20.81 -7.92 1.30
C PHE A 137 -20.16 -9.25 0.90
N THR A 138 -20.53 -9.75 -0.27
CA THR A 138 -19.81 -10.82 -0.95
C THR A 138 -18.64 -10.22 -1.74
N PRO A 139 -17.40 -10.69 -1.55
CA PRO A 139 -16.26 -10.18 -2.28
C PRO A 139 -16.35 -10.41 -3.79
N ILE A 140 -16.19 -9.36 -4.59
CA ILE A 140 -16.03 -9.44 -6.04
C ILE A 140 -14.54 -9.51 -6.34
N LEU A 141 -14.10 -10.66 -6.86
CA LEU A 141 -12.67 -10.92 -7.07
C LEU A 141 -12.17 -10.36 -8.41
N PRO A 142 -10.96 -9.83 -8.45
CA PRO A 142 -10.01 -9.62 -7.35
C PRO A 142 -10.40 -8.40 -6.49
N VAL A 143 -10.32 -8.52 -5.16
CA VAL A 143 -10.57 -7.39 -4.25
C VAL A 143 -9.32 -6.52 -4.18
N ARG A 144 -9.46 -5.26 -4.55
CA ARG A 144 -8.35 -4.29 -4.58
C ARG A 144 -8.72 -2.97 -3.94
N SER A 145 -7.76 -2.37 -3.26
CA SER A 145 -7.86 -0.99 -2.79
C SER A 145 -7.32 -0.02 -3.82
N LYS A 146 -7.74 1.24 -3.71
CA LYS A 146 -7.19 2.35 -4.48
C LYS A 146 -6.71 3.42 -3.51
N LEU A 147 -5.64 4.11 -3.90
CA LEU A 147 -5.10 5.24 -3.15
C LEU A 147 -5.12 6.48 -4.04
N TYR A 148 -5.66 7.57 -3.50
CA TYR A 148 -5.86 8.81 -4.23
C TYR A 148 -4.93 9.90 -3.74
N PHE A 149 -4.39 10.66 -4.69
CA PHE A 149 -3.49 11.79 -4.42
C PHE A 149 -4.03 13.07 -5.04
N SER A 150 -3.69 14.21 -4.45
CA SER A 150 -3.92 15.51 -5.06
C SER A 150 -3.16 15.66 -6.38
N LYS A 151 -3.57 16.62 -7.20
CA LYS A 151 -2.85 16.96 -8.44
C LYS A 151 -1.40 17.34 -8.14
N PHE A 152 -1.19 18.14 -7.08
CA PHE A 152 0.14 18.57 -6.67
C PHE A 152 1.06 17.39 -6.30
N GLU A 153 0.60 16.44 -5.46
CA GLU A 153 1.37 15.26 -5.07
C GLU A 153 1.76 14.41 -6.28
N ARG A 154 0.81 14.19 -7.20
CA ARG A 154 1.07 13.41 -8.42
C ARG A 154 2.08 14.09 -9.34
N GLU A 155 1.95 15.40 -9.56
CA GLU A 155 2.86 16.13 -10.45
C GLU A 155 4.26 16.25 -9.86
N TRP A 156 4.36 16.48 -8.54
CA TRP A 156 5.64 16.47 -7.82
C TRP A 156 6.35 15.13 -7.99
N ALA A 157 5.68 14.03 -7.67
CA ALA A 157 6.25 12.68 -7.76
C ALA A 157 6.65 12.32 -9.22
N LYS A 158 5.78 12.65 -10.18
CA LYS A 158 6.06 12.44 -11.60
C LYS A 158 7.27 13.24 -12.07
N ARG A 159 7.41 14.50 -11.64
CA ARG A 159 8.56 15.34 -11.96
C ARG A 159 9.84 14.72 -11.42
N LEU A 160 9.87 14.39 -10.14
CA LEU A 160 11.02 13.75 -9.50
C LEU A 160 11.48 12.51 -10.28
N VAL A 161 10.60 11.55 -10.51
CA VAL A 161 11.01 10.25 -11.07
C VAL A 161 11.16 10.29 -12.59
N LYS A 162 10.25 10.93 -13.33
CA LYS A 162 10.23 10.88 -14.80
C LYS A 162 11.04 11.99 -15.46
N ARG A 163 11.38 13.06 -14.75
CA ARG A 163 12.12 14.19 -15.29
C ARG A 163 13.53 14.28 -14.69
N GLU A 164 13.66 14.32 -13.35
CA GLU A 164 14.94 14.46 -12.68
C GLU A 164 15.74 13.15 -12.70
N LEU A 165 15.09 12.02 -12.49
CA LEU A 165 15.69 10.68 -12.56
C LEU A 165 15.47 10.00 -13.92
N ARG A 166 15.28 10.78 -14.97
CA ARG A 166 15.11 10.27 -16.34
C ARG A 166 16.30 9.38 -16.72
N ASN A 167 16.00 8.25 -17.35
CA ASN A 167 16.96 7.24 -17.78
C ASN A 167 17.59 6.41 -16.63
N LYS A 168 17.13 6.59 -15.41
CA LYS A 168 17.49 5.71 -14.30
C LYS A 168 16.48 4.57 -14.16
N TYR A 169 16.95 3.45 -13.64
CA TYR A 169 16.11 2.41 -13.06
C TYR A 169 15.94 2.76 -11.58
N VAL A 170 14.73 3.17 -11.20
CA VAL A 170 14.47 3.72 -9.87
C VAL A 170 13.88 2.65 -8.97
N MET A 171 14.59 2.31 -7.92
CA MET A 171 14.14 1.43 -6.85
C MET A 171 13.73 2.24 -5.63
N LEU A 172 12.48 2.09 -5.18
CA LEU A 172 12.02 2.61 -3.91
C LEU A 172 12.17 1.54 -2.84
N TRP A 173 13.05 1.79 -1.90
CA TRP A 173 13.32 0.91 -0.77
C TRP A 173 12.62 1.40 0.49
N ALA A 174 11.71 0.59 1.04
CA ALA A 174 11.09 0.84 2.32
C ALA A 174 11.89 0.15 3.43
N HIS A 175 12.42 0.92 4.38
CA HIS A 175 13.03 0.33 5.57
C HIS A 175 11.95 -0.23 6.51
N SER A 176 11.20 0.66 7.15
CA SER A 176 10.10 0.31 8.03
C SER A 176 9.21 1.53 8.28
N GLY A 177 8.09 1.31 8.98
CA GLY A 177 7.32 2.36 9.63
C GLY A 177 7.68 2.43 11.13
N SER A 178 6.69 2.65 11.97
CA SER A 178 6.84 2.81 13.43
C SER A 178 7.46 1.62 14.19
N SER A 179 7.79 0.53 13.52
CA SER A 179 8.46 -0.64 14.09
C SER A 179 9.76 -0.92 13.36
N ILE A 180 10.87 -0.40 13.88
CA ILE A 180 12.21 -0.60 13.33
C ILE A 180 12.56 -2.09 13.20
N HIS A 181 12.06 -2.92 14.10
CA HIS A 181 12.31 -4.37 14.09
C HIS A 181 11.83 -5.08 12.81
N LYS A 182 10.94 -4.45 12.03
CA LYS A 182 10.52 -4.94 10.70
C LYS A 182 11.52 -4.65 9.61
N ALA A 183 12.45 -3.73 9.81
CA ALA A 183 13.46 -3.40 8.80
C ALA A 183 14.27 -4.65 8.43
N TYR A 184 14.60 -4.78 7.16
CA TYR A 184 15.43 -5.87 6.71
C TYR A 184 16.87 -5.66 7.16
N ALA A 185 17.41 -6.59 7.94
CA ALA A 185 18.71 -6.45 8.59
C ALA A 185 19.88 -6.28 7.60
N TRP A 186 19.77 -6.88 6.42
CA TRP A 186 20.82 -6.94 5.42
C TRP A 186 20.61 -5.98 4.24
N TYR A 187 19.87 -4.88 4.41
CA TYR A 187 19.54 -3.92 3.35
C TYR A 187 20.78 -3.38 2.63
N TRP A 188 21.85 -3.07 3.37
CA TRP A 188 23.10 -2.60 2.81
C TRP A 188 23.73 -3.63 1.86
N HIS A 189 23.73 -4.91 2.27
CA HIS A 189 24.24 -6.04 1.49
C HIS A 189 23.43 -6.36 0.23
N VAL A 190 22.29 -5.71 0.05
CA VAL A 190 21.48 -5.80 -1.18
C VAL A 190 21.67 -4.56 -2.04
N ILE A 191 21.57 -3.38 -1.45
CA ILE A 191 21.60 -2.11 -2.18
C ILE A 191 22.96 -1.86 -2.80
N MET A 192 24.04 -1.99 -2.04
CA MET A 192 25.37 -1.65 -2.51
C MET A 192 25.88 -2.55 -3.65
N PRO A 193 25.74 -3.90 -3.59
CA PRO A 193 26.10 -4.75 -4.72
C PRO A 193 25.31 -4.42 -6.00
N LEU A 194 24.00 -4.14 -5.89
CA LEU A 194 23.19 -3.76 -7.05
C LEU A 194 23.60 -2.41 -7.64
N LEU A 195 23.98 -1.43 -6.83
CA LEU A 195 24.53 -0.15 -7.31
C LEU A 195 25.86 -0.33 -8.04
N ASN A 196 26.70 -1.25 -7.58
CA ASN A 196 27.97 -1.57 -8.25
C ASN A 196 27.73 -2.28 -9.58
N GLU A 197 26.76 -3.18 -9.64
CA GLU A 197 26.42 -3.94 -10.84
C GLU A 197 25.69 -3.07 -11.89
N TRP A 198 24.79 -2.17 -11.47
CA TRP A 198 23.93 -1.40 -12.37
C TRP A 198 24.22 0.11 -12.31
N GLN A 199 24.90 0.64 -13.31
CA GLN A 199 25.27 2.05 -13.37
C GLN A 199 24.07 3.00 -13.53
N ASP A 200 22.96 2.50 -14.01
CA ASP A 200 21.70 3.24 -14.17
C ASP A 200 20.75 3.08 -12.97
N LEU A 201 21.10 2.27 -11.96
CA LEU A 201 20.29 2.15 -10.74
C LEU A 201 20.37 3.45 -9.94
N PHE A 202 19.20 3.92 -9.51
CA PHE A 202 19.02 4.96 -8.51
C PHE A 202 18.09 4.46 -7.42
N VAL A 203 18.49 4.58 -6.17
CA VAL A 203 17.72 4.10 -5.02
C VAL A 203 17.15 5.28 -4.25
N ILE A 204 15.86 5.21 -3.93
CA ILE A 204 15.22 6.11 -2.98
C ILE A 204 14.91 5.27 -1.75
N THR A 205 15.47 5.62 -0.60
CA THR A 205 15.16 4.95 0.66
C THR A 205 14.15 5.76 1.45
N THR A 206 13.26 5.09 2.18
CA THR A 206 12.25 5.76 2.99
C THR A 206 11.86 4.94 4.21
N GLY A 207 11.50 5.63 5.27
CA GLY A 207 11.06 5.09 6.55
C GLY A 207 10.60 6.23 7.46
N ASP A 208 10.20 5.90 8.69
CA ASP A 208 9.95 6.95 9.67
C ASP A 208 11.26 7.42 10.36
N ASN A 209 11.13 8.24 11.39
CA ASN A 209 12.28 8.84 12.08
C ASN A 209 13.27 7.80 12.64
N PHE A 210 12.80 6.61 13.03
CA PHE A 210 13.68 5.54 13.51
C PHE A 210 14.55 4.92 12.43
N CYS A 211 14.22 5.17 11.15
CA CYS A 211 14.99 4.65 10.01
C CYS A 211 16.09 5.61 9.53
N ILE A 212 16.22 6.78 10.13
CA ILE A 212 17.27 7.76 9.77
C ILE A 212 18.66 7.14 9.93
N GLU A 213 18.90 6.39 11.00
CA GLU A 213 20.16 5.71 11.24
C GLU A 213 20.51 4.69 10.15
N LEU A 214 19.49 4.02 9.60
CA LEU A 214 19.67 3.09 8.48
C LEU A 214 20.05 3.83 7.20
N ASP A 215 19.49 5.02 6.98
CA ASP A 215 19.82 5.88 5.84
C ASP A 215 21.24 6.44 5.95
N MET A 216 21.71 6.79 7.15
CA MET A 216 23.06 7.32 7.39
C MET A 216 24.16 6.33 6.99
N ALA A 217 23.88 5.02 7.00
CA ALA A 217 24.81 4.00 6.54
C ALA A 217 24.89 3.90 5.01
N LEU A 218 24.07 4.63 4.26
CA LEU A 218 23.94 4.53 2.80
C LEU A 218 24.47 5.79 2.09
N GLU A 219 25.74 6.12 2.29
CA GLU A 219 26.37 7.24 1.57
C GLU A 219 26.77 6.85 0.15
N HIS A 220 25.99 7.29 -0.84
CA HIS A 220 26.28 7.03 -2.25
C HIS A 220 25.57 8.05 -3.16
N PRO A 221 26.22 8.59 -4.24
CA PRO A 221 25.66 9.65 -5.08
C PRO A 221 24.40 9.23 -5.86
N ARG A 222 24.10 7.94 -5.94
CA ARG A 222 22.90 7.38 -6.57
C ARG A 222 21.87 6.87 -5.55
N ILE A 223 21.95 7.35 -4.30
CA ILE A 223 20.96 7.11 -3.26
C ILE A 223 20.37 8.45 -2.82
N LEU A 224 19.05 8.52 -2.76
CA LEU A 224 18.29 9.59 -2.12
C LEU A 224 17.68 9.05 -0.84
N THR A 225 18.21 9.45 0.29
CA THR A 225 17.71 9.08 1.62
C THR A 225 16.59 10.01 2.03
N THR A 226 15.45 9.46 2.46
CA THR A 226 14.26 10.25 2.76
C THR A 226 13.56 9.86 4.06
N SER A 227 14.13 8.93 4.85
CA SER A 227 13.57 8.54 6.15
C SER A 227 13.46 9.75 7.09
N GLY A 228 12.31 9.92 7.72
CA GLY A 228 12.03 11.08 8.59
C GLY A 228 11.91 12.43 7.86
N ILE A 229 12.21 12.51 6.56
CA ILE A 229 12.15 13.75 5.76
C ILE A 229 10.85 13.80 4.96
N TRP A 230 10.55 12.73 4.21
CA TRP A 230 9.31 12.67 3.45
C TRP A 230 8.13 12.29 4.34
N SER A 231 7.02 12.95 4.11
CA SER A 231 5.75 12.45 4.63
C SER A 231 5.42 11.11 3.99
N ILE A 232 4.63 10.30 4.68
CA ILE A 232 4.16 9.01 4.13
C ILE A 232 3.49 9.18 2.77
N ARG A 233 2.77 10.28 2.56
CA ARG A 233 2.10 10.57 1.29
C ARG A 233 3.08 10.87 0.16
N GLN A 234 4.18 11.57 0.44
CA GLN A 234 5.25 11.79 -0.53
C GLN A 234 5.88 10.45 -0.95
N ALA A 235 6.22 9.59 0.02
CA ALA A 235 6.76 8.26 -0.27
C ALA A 235 5.79 7.40 -1.10
N MET A 236 4.48 7.45 -0.78
CA MET A 236 3.47 6.70 -1.53
C MET A 236 3.17 7.29 -2.91
N ALA A 237 3.26 8.61 -3.08
CA ALA A 237 2.98 9.29 -4.34
C ALA A 237 3.99 8.95 -5.44
N VAL A 238 5.22 8.57 -5.11
CA VAL A 238 6.25 8.16 -6.09
C VAL A 238 6.06 6.72 -6.56
N VAL A 239 5.33 5.88 -5.84
CA VAL A 239 5.11 4.47 -6.16
C VAL A 239 4.68 4.22 -7.60
N PRO A 240 3.70 4.93 -8.20
CA PRO A 240 3.28 4.69 -9.58
C PRO A 240 4.34 5.02 -10.63
N TYR A 241 5.42 5.67 -10.24
CA TYR A 241 6.41 6.21 -11.17
C TYR A 241 7.77 5.51 -11.09
N VAL A 242 8.08 4.80 -10.01
CA VAL A 242 9.31 4.02 -9.86
C VAL A 242 9.26 2.71 -10.66
N ASP A 243 10.39 2.04 -10.79
CA ASP A 243 10.49 0.79 -11.54
C ASP A 243 10.25 -0.45 -10.66
N ILE A 244 10.52 -0.34 -9.37
CA ILE A 244 10.29 -1.39 -8.37
C ILE A 244 10.16 -0.81 -6.97
N VAL A 245 9.33 -1.44 -6.15
CA VAL A 245 9.24 -1.17 -4.70
C VAL A 245 9.67 -2.40 -3.93
N VAL A 246 10.56 -2.24 -2.96
CA VAL A 246 11.09 -3.34 -2.13
C VAL A 246 11.01 -2.96 -0.65
N GLY A 247 10.62 -3.88 0.19
CA GLY A 247 10.62 -3.67 1.65
C GLY A 247 9.74 -4.66 2.41
N PRO A 248 9.70 -4.55 3.74
CA PRO A 248 8.87 -5.40 4.60
C PRO A 248 7.39 -5.02 4.53
N GLU A 249 6.55 -5.78 5.23
CA GLU A 249 5.11 -5.53 5.35
C GLU A 249 4.83 -4.21 6.06
N THR A 250 4.68 -3.14 5.28
CA THR A 250 4.47 -1.75 5.75
C THR A 250 3.30 -1.09 5.03
N GLY A 251 2.90 0.10 5.50
CA GLY A 251 1.93 0.93 4.81
C GLY A 251 2.34 1.26 3.37
N LEU A 252 3.65 1.47 3.12
CA LEU A 252 4.16 1.75 1.78
C LEU A 252 3.99 0.57 0.83
N LEU A 253 4.24 -0.67 1.29
CA LEU A 253 4.02 -1.86 0.47
C LEU A 253 2.53 -2.10 0.21
N ASN A 254 1.64 -1.81 1.18
CA ASN A 254 0.20 -1.79 0.94
C ASN A 254 -0.20 -0.76 -0.11
N ALA A 255 0.40 0.43 -0.10
CA ALA A 255 0.20 1.42 -1.16
C ALA A 255 0.71 0.92 -2.51
N ALA A 256 1.87 0.25 -2.55
CA ALA A 256 2.37 -0.38 -3.77
C ALA A 256 1.41 -1.44 -4.31
N GLY A 257 0.70 -2.16 -3.44
CA GLY A 257 -0.37 -3.10 -3.80
C GLY A 257 -1.56 -2.46 -4.56
N CYS A 258 -1.73 -1.15 -4.47
CA CYS A 258 -2.76 -0.40 -5.21
C CYS A 258 -2.40 -0.10 -6.67
N TYR A 259 -1.18 -0.40 -7.11
CA TYR A 259 -0.64 -0.04 -8.42
C TYR A 259 0.02 -1.24 -9.12
N ASP A 260 0.19 -1.12 -10.44
CA ASP A 260 0.85 -2.15 -11.26
C ASP A 260 2.38 -2.12 -11.15
N THR A 261 2.93 -1.18 -10.41
CA THR A 261 4.38 -1.10 -10.17
C THR A 261 4.88 -2.43 -9.59
N PRO A 262 5.94 -3.03 -10.16
CA PRO A 262 6.56 -4.24 -9.61
C PRO A 262 6.94 -4.06 -8.15
N LYS A 263 6.65 -5.05 -7.32
CA LYS A 263 6.94 -4.99 -5.90
C LYS A 263 7.43 -6.30 -5.32
N ILE A 264 8.31 -6.19 -4.34
CA ILE A 264 8.78 -7.31 -3.52
C ILE A 264 8.51 -6.95 -2.06
N CYS A 265 7.46 -7.54 -1.51
CA CYS A 265 7.20 -7.47 -0.08
C CYS A 265 7.91 -8.63 0.63
N LEU A 266 8.68 -8.32 1.65
CA LEU A 266 9.31 -9.31 2.52
C LEU A 266 8.27 -9.74 3.56
N LEU A 267 7.61 -10.85 3.28
CA LEU A 267 6.51 -11.37 4.09
C LEU A 267 7.04 -12.06 5.34
N SER A 268 6.55 -11.63 6.48
CA SER A 268 6.98 -12.09 7.80
C SER A 268 5.83 -12.66 8.63
N HIS A 269 4.92 -11.80 9.07
CA HIS A 269 3.79 -12.20 9.90
C HIS A 269 2.55 -12.61 9.08
N SER A 270 2.45 -12.15 7.83
CA SER A 270 1.43 -12.56 6.88
C SER A 270 1.98 -13.50 5.81
N SER A 271 1.09 -14.15 5.10
CA SER A 271 1.44 -14.92 3.90
C SER A 271 1.01 -14.17 2.63
N LYS A 272 1.43 -14.70 1.48
CA LYS A 272 0.95 -14.24 0.19
C LYS A 272 -0.58 -14.32 0.08
N ASP A 273 -1.16 -15.43 0.52
CA ASP A 273 -2.62 -15.61 0.50
C ASP A 273 -3.36 -14.62 1.39
N ASN A 274 -2.77 -14.21 2.52
CA ASN A 274 -3.37 -13.21 3.40
C ASN A 274 -3.31 -11.80 2.82
N LEU A 275 -2.15 -11.37 2.30
CA LEU A 275 -1.87 -9.97 2.00
C LEU A 275 -1.76 -9.67 0.51
N THR A 276 -0.89 -10.38 -0.22
CA THR A 276 -0.46 -9.95 -1.55
C THR A 276 -1.17 -10.69 -2.70
N LYS A 277 -2.07 -11.60 -2.41
CA LYS A 277 -2.79 -12.46 -3.37
C LYS A 277 -3.36 -11.72 -4.58
N TYR A 278 -3.86 -10.50 -4.38
CA TYR A 278 -4.51 -9.69 -5.41
C TYR A 278 -3.65 -8.53 -5.93
N TRP A 279 -2.40 -8.44 -5.49
CA TRP A 279 -1.49 -7.40 -5.98
C TRP A 279 -0.99 -7.73 -7.38
N GLU A 280 -1.07 -6.77 -8.28
CA GLU A 280 -0.45 -6.88 -9.59
C GLU A 280 1.07 -6.84 -9.50
N ASN A 281 1.75 -7.56 -10.38
CA ASN A 281 3.22 -7.62 -10.44
C ASN A 281 3.86 -7.83 -9.06
N ASP A 282 3.29 -8.80 -8.31
CA ASP A 282 3.74 -9.20 -6.99
C ASP A 282 4.83 -10.29 -7.09
N TYR A 283 6.01 -9.94 -6.60
CA TYR A 283 7.18 -10.80 -6.52
C TYR A 283 7.62 -11.04 -5.07
N SER A 284 6.70 -10.91 -4.14
CA SER A 284 6.95 -11.01 -2.69
C SER A 284 7.58 -12.33 -2.29
N ILE A 285 8.42 -12.27 -1.26
CA ILE A 285 9.18 -13.40 -0.72
C ILE A 285 8.67 -13.71 0.68
N GLN A 286 8.27 -14.95 0.92
CA GLN A 286 7.99 -15.45 2.26
C GLN A 286 9.30 -15.71 2.98
N ALA A 287 9.46 -15.19 4.20
CA ALA A 287 10.65 -15.43 5.01
C ALA A 287 10.85 -16.95 5.27
N PRO A 288 12.07 -17.46 5.12
CA PRO A 288 12.38 -18.88 5.22
C PRO A 288 12.55 -19.33 6.67
N CYS A 289 11.61 -18.99 7.54
CA CYS A 289 11.63 -19.43 8.94
C CYS A 289 10.33 -20.18 9.28
N GLU A 290 10.43 -21.23 10.09
CA GLU A 290 9.30 -22.10 10.45
C GLU A 290 8.10 -21.36 11.05
N CYS A 291 8.36 -20.24 11.73
CA CYS A 291 7.29 -19.47 12.35
C CYS A 291 6.60 -18.49 11.38
N SER A 292 7.07 -18.32 10.15
CA SER A 292 6.43 -17.44 9.17
C SER A 292 5.37 -18.23 8.36
N PRO A 293 4.15 -17.70 8.17
CA PRO A 293 3.57 -16.52 8.78
C PRO A 293 3.20 -16.75 10.25
N CYS A 294 3.57 -15.83 11.12
CA CYS A 294 3.35 -16.00 12.57
C CYS A 294 2.12 -15.27 13.13
N HIS A 295 1.64 -14.25 12.44
CA HIS A 295 0.54 -13.39 12.89
C HIS A 295 0.73 -12.80 14.29
N ARG A 296 1.99 -12.55 14.69
CA ARG A 296 2.34 -12.17 16.07
C ARG A 296 2.38 -10.68 16.35
N LEU A 297 2.47 -9.83 15.34
CA LEU A 297 2.73 -8.40 15.47
C LEU A 297 1.80 -7.62 16.41
N PHE A 298 0.76 -8.24 16.89
CA PHE A 298 -0.35 -7.61 17.55
C PHE A 298 -0.54 -8.05 18.98
N LYS A 299 0.31 -8.96 19.44
CA LYS A 299 0.19 -9.46 20.81
C LYS A 299 0.72 -8.46 21.83
N TYR A 300 1.63 -7.54 21.43
CA TYR A 300 2.39 -6.74 22.37
C TYR A 300 2.67 -5.34 21.82
N LYS A 301 1.69 -4.45 21.91
CA LYS A 301 1.90 -3.04 21.55
C LYS A 301 2.87 -2.36 22.52
N ASP A 302 2.99 -2.90 23.73
CA ASP A 302 3.80 -2.40 24.83
C ASP A 302 4.93 -3.36 25.26
N ASP A 303 5.12 -4.47 24.52
CA ASP A 303 6.18 -5.43 24.77
C ASP A 303 7.40 -5.11 23.89
N PRO A 304 8.57 -4.80 24.48
CA PRO A 304 9.79 -4.58 23.71
C PRO A 304 10.26 -5.81 22.92
N GLU A 305 9.77 -7.01 23.24
CA GLU A 305 10.09 -8.25 22.52
C GLU A 305 9.07 -8.55 21.43
N ILE A 306 9.08 -7.77 20.34
CA ILE A 306 8.21 -8.00 19.17
C ILE A 306 8.48 -9.36 18.53
N CYS A 307 9.72 -9.87 18.58
CA CYS A 307 10.08 -11.19 18.11
C CYS A 307 11.08 -11.86 19.05
N PRO A 308 10.66 -12.81 19.90
CA PRO A 308 11.55 -13.46 20.85
C PRO A 308 12.61 -14.36 20.18
N LYS A 309 12.54 -14.54 18.86
CA LYS A 309 13.51 -15.33 18.08
C LYS A 309 14.56 -14.48 17.37
N GLY A 310 14.34 -13.16 17.28
CA GLY A 310 15.31 -12.23 16.69
C GLY A 310 16.56 -12.07 17.58
N LYS A 311 17.71 -11.98 16.98
CA LYS A 311 19.01 -11.89 17.67
C LYS A 311 19.71 -10.55 17.45
N LEU A 312 19.41 -9.87 16.36
CA LEU A 312 20.07 -8.64 15.92
C LEU A 312 19.18 -7.39 16.11
N GLY A 313 18.18 -7.46 16.98
CA GLY A 313 17.22 -6.36 17.15
C GLY A 313 16.15 -6.28 16.07
N HIS A 314 16.14 -7.25 15.14
CA HIS A 314 15.14 -7.39 14.10
C HIS A 314 14.22 -8.60 14.35
N GLN A 315 13.16 -8.72 13.57
CA GLN A 315 12.40 -9.97 13.54
C GLN A 315 13.24 -11.06 12.87
N ILE A 316 13.24 -12.28 13.40
CA ILE A 316 14.01 -13.40 12.85
C ILE A 316 13.82 -13.57 11.35
N CYS A 317 12.61 -13.36 10.84
CA CYS A 317 12.29 -13.43 9.43
C CYS A 317 13.05 -12.39 8.58
N MET A 318 13.45 -11.25 9.16
CA MET A 318 14.25 -10.22 8.50
C MET A 318 15.76 -10.45 8.65
N GLU A 319 16.16 -11.32 9.56
CA GLU A 319 17.56 -11.71 9.78
C GLU A 319 17.97 -12.92 8.94
N VAL A 320 17.07 -13.91 8.78
CA VAL A 320 17.39 -15.19 8.12
C VAL A 320 17.19 -15.22 6.61
N LEU A 321 16.55 -14.20 6.03
CA LEU A 321 16.42 -14.10 4.58
C LEU A 321 17.78 -13.70 3.98
N PRO A 322 18.43 -14.57 3.16
CA PRO A 322 19.74 -14.23 2.62
C PRO A 322 19.69 -13.07 1.63
N PRO A 323 20.65 -12.12 1.67
CA PRO A 323 20.73 -11.01 0.70
C PRO A 323 20.68 -11.48 -0.75
N GLU A 324 21.40 -12.54 -1.08
CA GLU A 324 21.48 -13.08 -2.43
C GLU A 324 20.11 -13.54 -2.97
N THR A 325 19.24 -14.06 -2.10
CA THR A 325 17.87 -14.43 -2.48
C THR A 325 17.10 -13.19 -2.96
N LEU A 326 17.22 -12.07 -2.23
CA LEU A 326 16.54 -10.84 -2.58
C LEU A 326 17.17 -10.17 -3.80
N ILE A 327 18.49 -10.16 -3.92
CA ILE A 327 19.23 -9.67 -5.09
C ILE A 327 18.76 -10.41 -6.36
N ASN A 328 18.71 -11.73 -6.33
CA ASN A 328 18.28 -12.55 -7.46
C ASN A 328 16.81 -12.30 -7.84
N GLN A 329 15.95 -12.07 -6.86
CA GLN A 329 14.57 -11.70 -7.13
C GLN A 329 14.47 -10.31 -7.79
N ILE A 330 15.24 -9.33 -7.33
CA ILE A 330 15.29 -7.99 -7.93
C ILE A 330 15.84 -8.07 -9.37
N ARG A 331 16.90 -8.85 -9.61
CA ARG A 331 17.45 -9.10 -10.96
C ARG A 331 16.38 -9.70 -11.90
N LYS A 332 15.65 -10.70 -11.41
CA LYS A 332 14.56 -11.34 -12.16
C LYS A 332 13.46 -10.34 -12.53
N VAL A 333 13.01 -9.52 -11.58
CA VAL A 333 11.98 -8.49 -11.80
C VAL A 333 12.47 -7.46 -12.83
N ARG A 334 13.69 -6.97 -12.69
CA ARG A 334 14.27 -6.03 -13.65
C ARG A 334 14.35 -6.61 -15.06
N LYS A 335 14.73 -7.88 -15.22
CA LYS A 335 14.79 -8.56 -16.52
C LYS A 335 13.41 -8.63 -17.16
N LEU A 336 12.38 -9.02 -16.42
CA LEU A 336 11.01 -9.16 -16.92
C LEU A 336 10.44 -7.81 -17.38
N HIS A 337 10.46 -6.81 -16.52
CA HIS A 337 9.85 -5.51 -16.81
C HIS A 337 10.74 -4.59 -17.66
N GLY A 338 12.04 -4.79 -17.67
CA GLY A 338 12.97 -4.09 -18.56
C GLY A 338 12.78 -4.43 -20.02
N THR A 339 12.48 -5.70 -20.35
CA THR A 339 12.15 -6.17 -21.70
C THR A 339 10.82 -5.62 -22.18
N GLU A 340 9.79 -5.65 -21.36
CA GLU A 340 8.47 -5.10 -21.67
C GLU A 340 8.52 -3.58 -21.94
N LYS A 341 9.27 -2.84 -21.12
CA LYS A 341 9.43 -1.39 -21.28
C LYS A 341 10.14 -1.03 -22.58
N ARG A 342 11.15 -1.84 -23.00
CA ARG A 342 11.85 -1.69 -24.29
C ARG A 342 10.90 -2.00 -25.46
N ALA A 343 10.11 -3.06 -25.38
CA ALA A 343 9.14 -3.44 -26.38
C ALA A 343 8.08 -2.35 -26.59
N ARG A 344 7.46 -1.86 -25.51
CA ARG A 344 6.47 -0.75 -25.57
C ARG A 344 7.07 0.54 -26.13
N LYS A 345 8.34 0.85 -25.81
CA LYS A 345 9.03 2.03 -26.37
C LYS A 345 9.32 1.87 -27.85
N ALA A 346 9.68 0.68 -28.31
CA ALA A 346 9.89 0.36 -29.72
C ALA A 346 8.58 0.46 -30.51
N GLU A 347 7.49 -0.12 -29.99
CA GLU A 347 6.16 -0.05 -30.60
C GLU A 347 5.65 1.40 -30.71
N LYS A 348 5.82 2.20 -29.66
CA LYS A 348 5.44 3.62 -29.70
C LYS A 348 6.26 4.41 -30.73
N ARG A 349 7.57 4.11 -30.87
CA ARG A 349 8.41 4.71 -31.88
C ARG A 349 7.97 4.30 -33.30
N ALA A 350 7.64 3.02 -33.50
CA ALA A 350 7.14 2.52 -34.79
C ALA A 350 5.82 3.20 -35.20
N ARG A 351 4.88 3.35 -34.25
CA ARG A 351 3.61 4.07 -34.49
C ARG A 351 3.81 5.55 -34.85
N VAL A 352 4.76 6.24 -34.21
CA VAL A 352 5.09 7.65 -34.54
C VAL A 352 5.76 7.76 -35.90
N LEU A 353 6.59 6.80 -36.26
CA LEU A 353 7.22 6.76 -37.62
C LEU A 353 6.18 6.47 -38.69
N SER A 354 5.28 5.52 -38.49
CA SER A 354 4.22 5.20 -39.43
C SER A 354 3.24 6.37 -39.67
N SER A 355 2.88 7.09 -38.59
CA SER A 355 2.02 8.27 -38.71
C SER A 355 2.68 9.42 -39.48
N ARG A 356 4.01 9.57 -39.38
CA ARG A 356 4.77 10.57 -40.19
C ARG A 356 4.88 10.19 -41.67
N THR A 357 4.98 8.90 -41.98
CA THR A 357 5.08 8.41 -43.37
C THR A 357 3.73 8.54 -44.09
N VAL A 358 2.62 8.44 -43.39
CA VAL A 358 1.28 8.66 -43.96
C VAL A 358 1.02 10.15 -44.22
N GLY A 359 1.56 11.06 -43.39
CA GLY A 359 1.44 12.50 -43.60
C GLY A 359 2.21 13.02 -44.83
N ILE A 360 3.32 12.37 -45.20
CA ILE A 360 4.14 12.78 -46.38
C ILE A 360 3.51 12.32 -47.70
N ARG A 361 2.61 11.35 -47.73
CA ARG A 361 1.93 10.90 -48.97
C ARG A 361 0.73 11.74 -49.37
N ASN A 362 0.16 12.54 -48.47
CA ASN A 362 -1.00 13.38 -48.77
C ASN A 362 -0.65 14.79 -49.28
N ASP A 363 0.60 15.24 -49.23
CA ASP A 363 1.02 16.57 -49.67
C ASP A 363 1.57 16.57 -51.13
N GLY A 364 1.57 15.41 -51.81
CA GLY A 364 2.14 15.22 -53.14
C GLY A 364 1.18 15.24 -54.34
N GLU A 365 -0.15 15.30 -54.14
CA GLU A 365 -1.14 15.17 -55.24
C GLU A 365 -2.10 16.36 -55.37
N ASN A 366 -1.62 17.60 -55.33
CA ASN A 366 -2.44 18.72 -55.77
C ASN A 366 -1.59 19.87 -56.32
N GLN A 367 -0.88 19.62 -57.42
CA GLN A 367 -0.43 20.65 -58.32
C GLN A 367 -0.35 20.09 -59.76
N VAL A 368 -1.45 20.07 -60.48
CA VAL A 368 -1.44 20.04 -61.94
C VAL A 368 -2.60 20.88 -62.47
N TYR A 369 -2.26 21.99 -63.09
CA TYR A 369 -2.86 22.73 -64.20
C TYR A 369 -4.29 23.29 -64.11
N GLN A 370 -4.37 24.59 -64.12
CA GLN A 370 -5.21 25.34 -65.07
C GLN A 370 -4.43 26.53 -65.62
N SER A 371 -3.88 26.36 -66.85
CA SER A 371 -3.57 27.42 -67.74
C SER A 371 -4.56 27.31 -68.89
N GLY A 372 -5.33 28.38 -69.15
CA GLY A 372 -6.25 28.50 -70.26
C GLY A 372 -7.09 29.73 -70.12
#